data_b398b7bbad1ba54b70877e1895fa4ca6
#
_entry.id   b398b7bbad1ba54b70877e1895fa4ca6
#
_cell.length_a   1.000
_cell.length_b   1.000
_cell.length_c   1.000
_cell.angle_alpha   90.00
_cell.angle_beta   90.00
_cell.angle_gamma   90.00
#
_symmetry.space_group_name_H-M   'P 1'
#
loop_
_entity.id
_entity.type
_entity.pdbx_description
1 polymer ?
#
loop_
_entity_poly.entity_id
_entity_poly.type
_entity_poly.pdbx_seq_one_letter_code
_entity_poly.pdbx_strand_id
1 'polypeptide(L)'
;MKFIKKAIVNLSVDVGNTRVKAAVFEEDKLIELFVFDTKRLLSKVKEILKKYTIANGILSSVALISEFELQKLQEIVSFTIVSSQIEVPFTNTYATPHTLGVDRIALMVAAQKEFPQKNVLVVDAGTCLTFDFIDKEANYRGGAIAPGLKMRYASLHQFTAKLPSLEVQAPIDFIGNSTNESIHVGVVNGLLFEIEGVISRYEKKFLDLTVPVARLREPVTVSPN
;
A
#
# COMPACT_ATOMS: atom_id res chain seq x y z
N MET A 1 17.03 4.24 40.51
CA MET A 1 16.50 3.65 39.27
C MET A 1 15.47 4.61 38.67
N LYS A 2 15.82 5.36 37.60
CA LYS A 2 14.85 6.25 36.94
C LYS A 2 13.86 5.37 36.19
N PHE A 3 12.62 5.33 36.64
CA PHE A 3 11.53 4.76 35.85
C PHE A 3 11.37 5.63 34.59
N ILE A 4 11.84 5.16 33.46
CA ILE A 4 11.53 5.79 32.16
C ILE A 4 10.05 5.55 31.93
N LYS A 5 9.24 6.59 32.10
CA LYS A 5 7.80 6.53 31.79
C LYS A 5 7.68 6.27 30.28
N LYS A 6 7.20 5.10 29.89
CA LYS A 6 6.98 4.81 28.47
C LYS A 6 5.93 5.76 27.91
N ALA A 7 6.18 6.30 26.73
CA ALA A 7 5.18 7.10 26.02
C ALA A 7 3.93 6.26 25.74
N ILE A 8 2.76 6.85 25.90
CA ILE A 8 1.48 6.24 25.53
C ILE A 8 1.24 6.57 24.06
N VAL A 9 1.13 5.55 23.25
CA VAL A 9 1.08 5.69 21.78
C VAL A 9 0.06 4.74 21.16
N ASN A 10 -0.28 4.96 19.89
CA ASN A 10 -1.12 4.08 19.09
C ASN A 10 -0.26 3.22 18.15
N LEU A 11 -0.71 2.01 17.87
CA LEU A 11 -0.04 1.06 16.98
C LEU A 11 -0.90 0.75 15.76
N SER A 12 -0.39 1.04 14.56
CA SER A 12 -0.99 0.60 13.30
C SER A 12 -0.18 -0.56 12.74
N VAL A 13 -0.86 -1.65 12.36
CA VAL A 13 -0.25 -2.85 11.78
C VAL A 13 -0.92 -3.18 10.46
N ASP A 14 -0.16 -3.16 9.37
CA ASP A 14 -0.59 -3.54 8.02
C ASP A 14 0.12 -4.85 7.62
N VAL A 15 -0.66 -5.92 7.51
CA VAL A 15 -0.16 -7.26 7.16
C VAL A 15 -0.38 -7.51 5.68
N GLY A 16 0.64 -7.20 4.88
CA GLY A 16 0.66 -7.47 3.45
C GLY A 16 1.09 -8.89 3.12
N ASN A 17 0.93 -9.31 1.86
CA ASN A 17 1.30 -10.66 1.39
C ASN A 17 2.80 -10.98 1.57
N THR A 18 3.67 -9.98 1.48
CA THR A 18 5.13 -10.17 1.53
C THR A 18 5.74 -9.68 2.84
N ARG A 19 5.25 -8.60 3.40
CA ARG A 19 5.81 -7.95 4.58
C ARG A 19 4.73 -7.32 5.43
N VAL A 20 5.02 -7.24 6.73
CA VAL A 20 4.24 -6.46 7.69
C VAL A 20 4.89 -5.08 7.85
N LYS A 21 4.06 -4.07 7.94
CA LYS A 21 4.44 -2.73 8.38
C LYS A 21 3.74 -2.46 9.69
N ALA A 22 4.50 -2.09 10.72
CA ALA A 22 3.95 -1.65 12.00
C ALA A 22 4.47 -0.24 12.29
N ALA A 23 3.57 0.67 12.56
CA ALA A 23 3.87 2.07 12.80
C ALA A 23 3.35 2.50 14.16
N VAL A 24 4.20 3.17 14.92
CA VAL A 24 3.88 3.72 16.24
C VAL A 24 3.64 5.21 16.08
N PHE A 25 2.48 5.68 16.57
CA PHE A 25 2.07 7.07 16.50
C PHE A 25 1.82 7.65 17.89
N GLU A 26 2.26 8.89 18.09
CA GLU A 26 1.83 9.74 19.17
C GLU A 26 0.92 10.82 18.56
N GLU A 27 -0.36 10.74 18.85
CA GLU A 27 -1.38 11.46 18.12
C GLU A 27 -1.30 11.20 16.59
N ASP A 28 -1.12 12.24 15.76
CA ASP A 28 -0.93 12.13 14.30
C ASP A 28 0.56 12.03 13.89
N LYS A 29 1.49 12.05 14.84
CA LYS A 29 2.93 12.03 14.55
C LYS A 29 3.46 10.61 14.51
N LEU A 30 4.06 10.23 13.38
CA LEU A 30 4.79 8.96 13.25
C LEU A 30 6.07 9.02 14.10
N ILE A 31 6.18 8.13 15.08
CA ILE A 31 7.34 8.00 15.96
C ILE A 31 8.35 7.00 15.43
N GLU A 32 7.85 5.82 15.01
CA GLU A 32 8.71 4.77 14.50
C GLU A 32 7.97 3.86 13.54
N LEU A 33 8.67 3.40 12.49
CA LEU A 33 8.15 2.46 11.49
C LEU A 33 9.01 1.19 11.50
N PHE A 34 8.34 0.04 11.60
CA PHE A 34 8.94 -1.28 11.53
C PHE A 34 8.47 -1.98 10.26
N VAL A 35 9.39 -2.61 9.54
CA VAL A 35 9.09 -3.44 8.37
C VAL A 35 9.77 -4.78 8.56
N PHE A 36 8.97 -5.87 8.53
CA PHE A 36 9.45 -7.21 8.82
C PHE A 36 8.64 -8.28 8.08
N ASP A 37 9.15 -9.51 8.08
CA ASP A 37 8.48 -10.67 7.49
C ASP A 37 7.22 -11.05 8.28
N THR A 38 6.16 -11.50 7.59
CA THR A 38 4.88 -11.89 8.18
C THR A 38 5.03 -12.95 9.27
N LYS A 39 5.95 -13.90 9.11
CA LYS A 39 6.25 -14.94 10.12
C LYS A 39 6.73 -14.38 11.46
N ARG A 40 7.12 -13.12 11.51
CA ARG A 40 7.60 -12.46 12.72
C ARG A 40 6.56 -11.56 13.39
N LEU A 41 5.31 -11.57 12.93
CA LEU A 41 4.26 -10.66 13.36
C LEU A 41 4.13 -10.63 14.90
N LEU A 42 3.79 -11.74 15.53
CA LEU A 42 3.59 -11.80 16.98
C LEU A 42 4.86 -11.44 17.77
N SER A 43 6.04 -11.93 17.34
CA SER A 43 7.30 -11.62 18.02
C SER A 43 7.66 -10.15 17.94
N LYS A 44 7.44 -9.50 16.80
CA LYS A 44 7.71 -8.08 16.59
C LYS A 44 6.74 -7.18 17.34
N VAL A 45 5.46 -7.51 17.38
CA VAL A 45 4.51 -6.77 18.21
C VAL A 45 4.94 -6.84 19.69
N LYS A 46 5.35 -8.01 20.19
CA LYS A 46 5.89 -8.14 21.56
C LYS A 46 7.17 -7.30 21.79
N GLU A 47 8.06 -7.20 20.80
CA GLU A 47 9.24 -6.31 20.88
C GLU A 47 8.81 -4.83 20.97
N ILE A 48 7.83 -4.40 20.18
CA ILE A 48 7.28 -3.04 20.22
C ILE A 48 6.69 -2.72 21.60
N LEU A 49 5.94 -3.67 22.20
CA LEU A 49 5.36 -3.51 23.54
C LEU A 49 6.40 -3.40 24.66
N LYS A 50 7.62 -3.91 24.47
CA LYS A 50 8.71 -3.69 25.42
C LYS A 50 9.19 -2.24 25.41
N LYS A 51 9.08 -1.56 24.25
CA LYS A 51 9.55 -0.19 24.06
C LYS A 51 8.47 0.85 24.33
N TYR A 52 7.23 0.57 23.98
CA TYR A 52 6.09 1.50 24.03
C TYR A 52 4.94 0.96 24.88
N THR A 53 4.16 1.87 25.47
CA THR A 53 2.85 1.55 26.07
C THR A 53 1.79 1.83 25.01
N ILE A 54 1.22 0.79 24.43
CA ILE A 54 0.19 0.93 23.39
C ILE A 54 -1.16 1.18 24.05
N ALA A 55 -1.80 2.29 23.70
CA ALA A 55 -3.16 2.62 24.14
C ALA A 55 -4.20 1.91 23.26
N ASN A 56 -4.04 2.03 21.94
CA ASN A 56 -4.95 1.44 20.96
C ASN A 56 -4.14 0.85 19.80
N GLY A 57 -4.67 -0.21 19.22
CA GLY A 57 -4.13 -0.81 18.01
C GLY A 57 -5.17 -0.86 16.90
N ILE A 58 -4.71 -0.70 15.65
CA ILE A 58 -5.48 -1.01 14.46
C ILE A 58 -4.69 -2.02 13.62
N LEU A 59 -5.37 -3.05 13.14
CA LEU A 59 -4.75 -4.10 12.33
C LEU A 59 -5.53 -4.29 11.05
N SER A 60 -4.86 -4.11 9.91
CA SER A 60 -5.34 -4.50 8.59
C SER A 60 -4.58 -5.71 8.08
N SER A 61 -5.25 -6.61 7.35
CA SER A 61 -4.59 -7.73 6.72
C SER A 61 -5.23 -8.09 5.39
N VAL A 62 -4.39 -8.19 4.36
CA VAL A 62 -4.73 -8.82 3.08
C VAL A 62 -4.11 -10.22 2.97
N ALA A 63 -3.24 -10.60 3.91
CA ALA A 63 -2.69 -11.95 4.04
C ALA A 63 -3.52 -12.79 5.03
N LEU A 64 -3.42 -14.10 4.91
CA LEU A 64 -4.05 -15.00 5.88
C LEU A 64 -3.25 -14.96 7.20
N ILE A 65 -3.91 -14.53 8.27
CA ILE A 65 -3.44 -14.65 9.64
C ILE A 65 -4.24 -15.80 10.26
N SER A 66 -3.59 -16.75 10.93
CA SER A 66 -4.30 -17.82 11.61
C SER A 66 -5.15 -17.26 12.77
N GLU A 67 -6.29 -17.87 13.04
CA GLU A 67 -7.15 -17.50 14.18
C GLU A 67 -6.37 -17.52 15.50
N PHE A 68 -5.50 -18.50 15.67
CA PHE A 68 -4.63 -18.60 16.85
C PHE A 68 -3.69 -17.39 16.99
N GLU A 69 -3.05 -16.96 15.89
CA GLU A 69 -2.14 -15.81 15.93
C GLU A 69 -2.89 -14.50 16.16
N LEU A 70 -4.07 -14.36 15.54
CA LEU A 70 -4.94 -13.21 15.76
C LEU A 70 -5.40 -13.13 17.21
N GLN A 71 -5.84 -14.24 17.79
CA GLN A 71 -6.22 -14.30 19.20
C GLN A 71 -5.05 -13.90 20.12
N LYS A 72 -3.83 -14.41 19.86
CA LYS A 72 -2.63 -14.05 20.63
C LYS A 72 -2.26 -12.56 20.51
N LEU A 73 -2.50 -11.94 19.36
CA LEU A 73 -2.31 -10.50 19.18
C LEU A 73 -3.35 -9.71 19.98
N GLN A 74 -4.61 -10.13 19.97
CA GLN A 74 -5.69 -9.47 20.71
C GLN A 74 -5.54 -9.61 22.25
N GLU A 75 -4.91 -10.71 22.73
CA GLU A 75 -4.59 -10.87 24.15
C GLU A 75 -3.56 -9.82 24.65
N ILE A 76 -2.70 -9.32 23.78
CA ILE A 76 -1.60 -8.40 24.16
C ILE A 76 -1.84 -6.94 23.78
N VAL A 77 -2.69 -6.68 22.80
CA VAL A 77 -3.09 -5.33 22.37
C VAL A 77 -4.57 -5.35 21.98
N SER A 78 -5.33 -4.37 22.44
CA SER A 78 -6.70 -4.17 21.97
C SER A 78 -6.68 -3.66 20.53
N PHE A 79 -6.74 -4.59 19.56
CA PHE A 79 -6.77 -4.24 18.15
C PHE A 79 -8.20 -4.05 17.64
N THR A 80 -8.44 -2.91 16.98
CA THR A 80 -9.54 -2.77 16.02
C THR A 80 -9.11 -3.45 14.72
N ILE A 81 -9.84 -4.50 14.33
CA ILE A 81 -9.55 -5.22 13.07
C ILE A 81 -10.26 -4.51 11.94
N VAL A 82 -9.49 -4.08 10.93
CA VAL A 82 -10.05 -3.46 9.73
C VAL A 82 -10.68 -4.54 8.85
N SER A 83 -11.95 -4.37 8.57
CA SER A 83 -12.72 -5.22 7.65
C SER A 83 -13.39 -4.35 6.58
N SER A 84 -13.93 -4.97 5.54
CA SER A 84 -14.72 -4.28 4.51
C SER A 84 -16.02 -3.66 5.03
N GLN A 85 -16.42 -3.96 6.28
CA GLN A 85 -17.61 -3.45 6.94
C GLN A 85 -17.31 -2.36 7.99
N ILE A 86 -16.03 -1.97 8.14
CA ILE A 86 -15.66 -0.90 9.08
C ILE A 86 -16.33 0.41 8.65
N GLU A 87 -16.83 1.17 9.64
CA GLU A 87 -17.33 2.52 9.38
C GLU A 87 -16.19 3.43 8.87
N VAL A 88 -16.48 4.14 7.80
CA VAL A 88 -15.51 5.01 7.11
C VAL A 88 -16.12 6.40 6.90
N PRO A 89 -15.31 7.47 6.83
CA PRO A 89 -15.79 8.85 6.66
C PRO A 89 -16.14 9.19 5.20
N PHE A 90 -16.55 8.19 4.40
CA PHE A 90 -16.94 8.38 3.01
C PHE A 90 -18.06 7.42 2.61
N THR A 91 -18.79 7.74 1.56
CA THR A 91 -19.79 6.84 0.98
C THR A 91 -19.11 5.83 0.05
N ASN A 92 -19.21 4.55 0.39
CA ASN A 92 -18.68 3.49 -0.46
C ASN A 92 -19.72 3.12 -1.53
N THR A 93 -19.47 3.50 -2.80
CA THR A 93 -20.34 3.19 -3.95
C THR A 93 -19.82 1.98 -4.77
N TYR A 94 -18.87 1.23 -4.24
CA TYR A 94 -18.33 0.04 -4.89
C TYR A 94 -19.39 -1.06 -4.97
N ALA A 95 -19.63 -1.63 -6.16
CA ALA A 95 -20.72 -2.57 -6.37
C ALA A 95 -20.66 -3.84 -5.51
N THR A 96 -19.44 -4.24 -5.10
CA THR A 96 -19.20 -5.41 -4.24
C THR A 96 -18.38 -5.00 -3.00
N PRO A 97 -18.95 -4.21 -2.08
CA PRO A 97 -18.20 -3.60 -0.97
C PRO A 97 -17.51 -4.62 -0.06
N HIS A 98 -18.09 -5.82 0.08
CA HIS A 98 -17.52 -6.90 0.90
C HIS A 98 -16.25 -7.55 0.31
N THR A 99 -15.94 -7.31 -0.97
CA THR A 99 -14.71 -7.78 -1.63
C THR A 99 -13.63 -6.70 -1.74
N LEU A 100 -13.94 -5.48 -1.28
CA LEU A 100 -12.99 -4.38 -1.33
C LEU A 100 -11.84 -4.62 -0.36
N GLY A 101 -10.61 -4.57 -0.86
CA GLY A 101 -9.41 -4.74 -0.06
C GLY A 101 -9.30 -3.68 1.04
N VAL A 102 -8.95 -4.12 2.25
CA VAL A 102 -8.85 -3.23 3.42
C VAL A 102 -7.71 -2.19 3.29
N ASP A 103 -6.68 -2.51 2.54
CA ASP A 103 -5.60 -1.59 2.16
C ASP A 103 -6.12 -0.43 1.30
N ARG A 104 -7.00 -0.70 0.35
CA ARG A 104 -7.66 0.32 -0.48
C ARG A 104 -8.60 1.20 0.35
N ILE A 105 -9.34 0.60 1.29
CA ILE A 105 -10.19 1.35 2.24
C ILE A 105 -9.33 2.32 3.06
N ALA A 106 -8.20 1.85 3.61
CA ALA A 106 -7.31 2.68 4.41
C ALA A 106 -6.72 3.85 3.61
N LEU A 107 -6.36 3.63 2.33
CA LEU A 107 -5.90 4.69 1.43
C LEU A 107 -6.98 5.74 1.18
N MET A 108 -8.25 5.34 1.03
CA MET A 108 -9.35 6.28 0.82
C MET A 108 -9.67 7.10 2.08
N VAL A 109 -9.60 6.49 3.27
CA VAL A 109 -9.72 7.23 4.54
C VAL A 109 -8.62 8.29 4.66
N ALA A 110 -7.37 7.93 4.35
CA ALA A 110 -6.25 8.86 4.36
C ALA A 110 -6.43 9.98 3.32
N ALA A 111 -6.80 9.63 2.10
CA ALA A 111 -7.02 10.59 1.03
C ALA A 111 -8.12 11.62 1.38
N GLN A 112 -9.23 11.17 1.95
CA GLN A 112 -10.33 12.02 2.35
C GLN A 112 -9.96 12.93 3.53
N LYS A 113 -9.13 12.44 4.48
CA LYS A 113 -8.59 13.25 5.59
C LYS A 113 -7.62 14.32 5.11
N GLU A 114 -6.69 13.98 4.20
CA GLU A 114 -5.64 14.90 3.72
C GLU A 114 -6.13 15.89 2.66
N PHE A 115 -7.09 15.48 1.83
CA PHE A 115 -7.58 16.27 0.70
C PHE A 115 -9.11 16.40 0.75
N PRO A 116 -9.69 16.98 1.81
CA PRO A 116 -11.15 17.10 1.93
C PRO A 116 -11.71 17.95 0.78
N GLN A 117 -12.90 17.55 0.29
CA GLN A 117 -13.64 18.25 -0.78
C GLN A 117 -12.86 18.36 -2.11
N LYS A 118 -11.97 17.40 -2.40
CA LYS A 118 -11.25 17.30 -3.68
C LYS A 118 -11.55 16.00 -4.39
N ASN A 119 -11.38 16.02 -5.71
CA ASN A 119 -11.30 14.81 -6.50
C ASN A 119 -9.90 14.21 -6.33
N VAL A 120 -9.80 13.01 -5.78
CA VAL A 120 -8.52 12.39 -5.45
C VAL A 120 -8.39 11.04 -6.13
N LEU A 121 -7.34 10.87 -6.92
CA LEU A 121 -6.91 9.59 -7.49
C LEU A 121 -5.65 9.12 -6.76
N VAL A 122 -5.79 8.15 -5.87
CA VAL A 122 -4.64 7.55 -5.19
C VAL A 122 -4.02 6.49 -6.08
N VAL A 123 -2.71 6.57 -6.28
CA VAL A 123 -1.91 5.56 -6.98
C VAL A 123 -1.07 4.81 -5.94
N ASP A 124 -1.29 3.51 -5.76
CA ASP A 124 -0.43 2.66 -4.91
C ASP A 124 0.36 1.68 -5.79
N ALA A 125 1.67 1.90 -5.91
CA ALA A 125 2.60 1.06 -6.67
C ALA A 125 3.29 0.05 -5.75
N GLY A 126 2.53 -0.93 -5.28
CA GLY A 126 2.97 -2.00 -4.37
C GLY A 126 3.19 -3.34 -5.07
N THR A 127 2.75 -4.42 -4.44
CA THR A 127 2.68 -5.76 -5.05
C THR A 127 1.78 -5.74 -6.28
N CYS A 128 0.61 -5.13 -6.17
CA CYS A 128 -0.20 -4.68 -7.30
C CYS A 128 -0.01 -3.18 -7.50
N LEU A 129 -0.29 -2.69 -8.71
CA LEU A 129 -0.51 -1.29 -9.00
C LEU A 129 -2.01 -1.04 -8.87
N THR A 130 -2.43 -0.18 -7.96
CA THR A 130 -3.85 0.17 -7.82
C THR A 130 -4.07 1.66 -8.07
N PHE A 131 -5.24 1.96 -8.62
CA PHE A 131 -5.75 3.31 -8.80
C PHE A 131 -7.08 3.36 -8.08
N ASP A 132 -7.23 4.26 -7.13
CA ASP A 132 -8.43 4.40 -6.31
C ASP A 132 -8.93 5.83 -6.32
N PHE A 133 -10.20 6.03 -6.70
CA PHE A 133 -10.76 7.35 -6.89
C PHE A 133 -11.89 7.64 -5.89
N ILE A 134 -11.76 8.77 -5.20
CA ILE A 134 -12.80 9.37 -4.37
C ILE A 134 -13.12 10.76 -4.91
N ASP A 135 -14.41 11.07 -5.07
CA ASP A 135 -14.83 12.38 -5.56
C ASP A 135 -14.90 13.43 -4.44
N LYS A 136 -15.05 14.69 -4.81
CA LYS A 136 -15.10 15.83 -3.89
C LYS A 136 -16.29 15.80 -2.93
N GLU A 137 -17.33 15.02 -3.23
CA GLU A 137 -18.48 14.76 -2.37
C GLU A 137 -18.22 13.57 -1.42
N ALA A 138 -16.98 13.08 -1.31
CA ALA A 138 -16.58 11.93 -0.51
C ALA A 138 -17.29 10.63 -0.91
N ASN A 139 -17.55 10.39 -2.19
CA ASN A 139 -17.98 9.10 -2.69
C ASN A 139 -16.79 8.32 -3.26
N TYR A 140 -16.47 7.17 -2.70
CA TYR A 140 -15.52 6.25 -3.30
C TYR A 140 -16.14 5.57 -4.51
N ARG A 141 -15.60 5.81 -5.69
CA ARG A 141 -16.12 5.36 -6.98
C ARG A 141 -15.50 4.06 -7.47
N GLY A 142 -14.49 3.53 -6.76
CA GLY A 142 -13.71 2.40 -7.22
C GLY A 142 -12.44 2.83 -7.94
N GLY A 143 -11.94 1.97 -8.83
CA GLY A 143 -10.71 2.25 -9.55
C GLY A 143 -10.24 1.04 -10.37
N ALA A 144 -8.91 0.83 -10.44
CA ALA A 144 -8.31 -0.25 -11.20
C ALA A 144 -7.26 -1.02 -10.37
N ILE A 145 -7.05 -2.27 -10.73
CA ILE A 145 -5.99 -3.13 -10.19
C ILE A 145 -5.21 -3.69 -11.37
N ALA A 146 -3.90 -3.50 -11.36
CA ALA A 146 -2.99 -4.01 -12.37
C ALA A 146 -1.80 -4.73 -11.71
N PRO A 147 -1.03 -5.54 -12.44
CA PRO A 147 0.19 -6.14 -11.92
C PRO A 147 1.20 -5.07 -11.53
N GLY A 148 1.76 -5.17 -10.31
CA GLY A 148 2.87 -4.33 -9.90
C GLY A 148 4.18 -4.70 -10.59
N LEU A 149 5.23 -3.89 -10.37
CA LEU A 149 6.49 -3.98 -11.09
C LEU A 149 7.10 -5.40 -11.04
N LYS A 150 7.25 -5.97 -9.84
CA LYS A 150 7.83 -7.32 -9.68
C LYS A 150 6.95 -8.42 -10.28
N MET A 151 5.63 -8.26 -10.26
CA MET A 151 4.73 -9.22 -10.90
C MET A 151 4.90 -9.23 -12.41
N ARG A 152 5.15 -8.07 -13.05
CA ARG A 152 5.39 -7.97 -14.50
C ARG A 152 6.67 -8.70 -14.90
N TYR A 153 7.77 -8.54 -14.15
CA TYR A 153 9.00 -9.30 -14.35
C TYR A 153 8.77 -10.80 -14.20
N ALA A 154 8.15 -11.19 -13.09
CA ALA A 154 7.88 -12.59 -12.78
C ALA A 154 6.99 -13.25 -13.86
N SER A 155 5.96 -12.55 -14.36
CA SER A 155 5.08 -13.08 -15.38
C SER A 155 5.79 -13.38 -16.70
N LEU A 156 6.71 -12.52 -17.14
CA LEU A 156 7.50 -12.75 -18.35
C LEU A 156 8.34 -14.03 -18.26
N HIS A 157 8.98 -14.24 -17.11
CA HIS A 157 9.72 -15.47 -16.88
C HIS A 157 8.81 -16.69 -16.77
N GLN A 158 7.75 -16.60 -15.96
CA GLN A 158 6.87 -17.72 -15.62
C GLN A 158 6.04 -18.22 -16.81
N PHE A 159 5.57 -17.31 -17.67
CA PHE A 159 4.66 -17.63 -18.77
C PHE A 159 5.35 -17.73 -20.13
N THR A 160 6.71 -17.71 -20.17
CA THR A 160 7.46 -17.93 -21.41
C THR A 160 8.57 -18.97 -21.18
N ALA A 161 8.91 -19.71 -22.27
CA ALA A 161 9.87 -20.80 -22.17
C ALA A 161 11.35 -20.32 -22.09
N LYS A 162 11.66 -19.09 -22.51
CA LYS A 162 13.05 -18.66 -22.73
C LYS A 162 13.42 -17.33 -22.07
N LEU A 163 12.46 -16.56 -21.57
CA LEU A 163 12.78 -15.28 -20.95
C LEU A 163 13.40 -15.49 -19.55
N PRO A 164 14.52 -14.82 -19.26
CA PRO A 164 15.21 -14.95 -17.98
C PRO A 164 14.40 -14.34 -16.83
N SER A 165 14.65 -14.84 -15.61
CA SER A 165 14.22 -14.16 -14.39
C SER A 165 15.17 -13.00 -14.12
N LEU A 166 14.66 -11.78 -14.10
CA LEU A 166 15.43 -10.57 -13.89
C LEU A 166 14.99 -9.85 -12.62
N GLU A 167 15.95 -9.24 -11.94
CA GLU A 167 15.67 -8.28 -10.88
C GLU A 167 15.26 -6.93 -11.49
N VAL A 168 14.55 -6.12 -10.69
CA VAL A 168 14.12 -4.79 -11.12
C VAL A 168 15.34 -3.89 -11.35
N GLN A 169 15.43 -3.33 -12.55
CA GLN A 169 16.47 -2.39 -12.92
C GLN A 169 15.89 -1.29 -13.81
N ALA A 170 16.35 -0.05 -13.62
CA ALA A 170 16.02 1.02 -14.54
C ALA A 170 16.60 0.74 -15.92
N PRO A 171 15.84 0.92 -17.00
CA PRO A 171 16.38 0.76 -18.36
C PRO A 171 17.46 1.81 -18.65
N ILE A 172 18.46 1.42 -19.43
CA ILE A 172 19.56 2.31 -19.80
C ILE A 172 19.11 3.30 -20.88
N ASP A 173 18.28 2.84 -21.80
CA ASP A 173 17.76 3.63 -22.92
C ASP A 173 16.26 3.30 -23.13
N PHE A 174 15.60 4.11 -23.96
CA PHE A 174 14.21 3.88 -24.37
C PHE A 174 14.05 2.64 -25.28
N ILE A 175 15.08 2.30 -26.04
CA ILE A 175 15.12 1.14 -26.94
C ILE A 175 16.09 0.09 -26.36
N GLY A 176 15.56 -1.04 -25.90
CA GLY A 176 16.36 -2.18 -25.48
C GLY A 176 17.02 -2.88 -26.66
N ASN A 177 18.34 -3.03 -26.63
CA ASN A 177 19.14 -3.66 -27.68
C ASN A 177 19.56 -5.11 -27.34
N SER A 178 19.07 -5.65 -26.25
CA SER A 178 19.22 -7.04 -25.81
C SER A 178 17.93 -7.54 -25.18
N THR A 179 17.79 -8.86 -24.99
CA THR A 179 16.61 -9.43 -24.34
C THR A 179 16.40 -8.83 -22.95
N ASN A 180 17.46 -8.69 -22.16
CA ASN A 180 17.36 -8.14 -20.80
C ASN A 180 16.94 -6.67 -20.84
N GLU A 181 17.58 -5.84 -21.67
CA GLU A 181 17.20 -4.43 -21.81
C GLU A 181 15.79 -4.28 -22.35
N SER A 182 15.37 -5.10 -23.30
CA SER A 182 13.99 -5.07 -23.82
C SER A 182 12.96 -5.40 -22.75
N ILE A 183 13.27 -6.32 -21.82
CA ILE A 183 12.43 -6.62 -20.66
C ILE A 183 12.37 -5.41 -19.71
N HIS A 184 13.54 -4.81 -19.38
CA HIS A 184 13.59 -3.63 -18.50
C HIS A 184 12.79 -2.47 -19.10
N VAL A 185 13.00 -2.16 -20.37
CA VAL A 185 12.25 -1.11 -21.10
C VAL A 185 10.74 -1.38 -21.08
N GLY A 186 10.35 -2.60 -21.49
CA GLY A 186 8.92 -2.95 -21.60
C GLY A 186 8.20 -2.95 -20.26
N VAL A 187 8.85 -3.46 -19.22
CA VAL A 187 8.24 -3.54 -17.88
C VAL A 187 8.21 -2.18 -17.17
N VAL A 188 9.35 -1.49 -17.13
CA VAL A 188 9.47 -0.24 -16.35
C VAL A 188 8.75 0.91 -17.06
N ASN A 189 9.10 1.16 -18.33
CA ASN A 189 8.44 2.25 -19.08
C ASN A 189 6.95 1.93 -19.33
N GLY A 190 6.59 0.66 -19.58
CA GLY A 190 5.19 0.27 -19.72
C GLY A 190 4.36 0.56 -18.48
N LEU A 191 4.91 0.35 -17.27
CA LEU A 191 4.25 0.71 -16.01
C LEU A 191 4.11 2.23 -15.86
N LEU A 192 5.13 3.00 -16.22
CA LEU A 192 5.09 4.46 -16.16
C LEU A 192 4.05 5.02 -17.14
N PHE A 193 4.04 4.55 -18.39
CA PHE A 193 3.04 4.97 -19.38
C PHE A 193 1.62 4.63 -18.97
N GLU A 194 1.42 3.48 -18.29
CA GLU A 194 0.11 3.13 -17.73
C GLU A 194 -0.32 4.15 -16.67
N ILE A 195 0.57 4.49 -15.73
CA ILE A 195 0.29 5.49 -14.69
C ILE A 195 -0.04 6.84 -15.31
N GLU A 196 0.82 7.34 -16.19
CA GLU A 196 0.62 8.62 -16.88
C GLU A 196 -0.68 8.62 -17.70
N GLY A 197 -0.93 7.56 -18.44
CA GLY A 197 -2.15 7.41 -19.25
C GLY A 197 -3.43 7.39 -18.42
N VAL A 198 -3.41 6.73 -17.25
CA VAL A 198 -4.54 6.71 -16.32
C VAL A 198 -4.75 8.11 -15.74
N ILE A 199 -3.70 8.75 -15.19
CA ILE A 199 -3.77 10.12 -14.63
C ILE A 199 -4.36 11.08 -15.67
N SER A 200 -3.82 11.10 -16.89
CA SER A 200 -4.29 11.97 -17.96
C SER A 200 -5.77 11.77 -18.31
N ARG A 201 -6.29 10.55 -18.22
CA ARG A 201 -7.72 10.28 -18.44
C ARG A 201 -8.59 10.82 -17.31
N TYR A 202 -8.13 10.73 -16.07
CA TYR A 202 -8.84 11.28 -14.92
C TYR A 202 -8.81 12.81 -14.92
N GLU A 203 -7.67 13.45 -15.24
CA GLU A 203 -7.54 14.91 -15.39
C GLU A 203 -8.50 15.50 -16.44
N LYS A 204 -8.68 14.79 -17.56
CA LYS A 204 -9.64 15.20 -18.60
C LYS A 204 -11.10 15.10 -18.15
N LYS A 205 -11.39 14.23 -17.17
CA LYS A 205 -12.76 13.97 -16.70
C LYS A 205 -13.12 14.76 -15.43
N PHE A 206 -12.15 15.01 -14.57
CA PHE A 206 -12.37 15.63 -13.28
C PHE A 206 -11.49 16.87 -13.13
N LEU A 207 -12.13 18.03 -12.99
CA LEU A 207 -11.41 19.27 -12.69
C LEU A 207 -10.81 19.20 -11.27
N ASP A 208 -9.70 19.89 -11.06
CA ASP A 208 -9.01 19.98 -9.76
C ASP A 208 -8.64 18.59 -9.16
N LEU A 209 -8.19 17.67 -10.02
CA LEU A 209 -7.73 16.35 -9.60
C LEU A 209 -6.45 16.49 -8.77
N THR A 210 -6.44 15.81 -7.61
CA THR A 210 -5.24 15.63 -6.78
C THR A 210 -4.79 14.17 -6.92
N VAL A 211 -3.49 13.93 -7.16
CA VAL A 211 -2.95 12.58 -7.38
C VAL A 211 -1.84 12.29 -6.38
N PRO A 212 -2.15 11.82 -5.16
CA PRO A 212 -1.16 11.31 -4.24
C PRO A 212 -0.67 9.93 -4.67
N VAL A 213 0.66 9.71 -4.57
CA VAL A 213 1.29 8.41 -4.77
C VAL A 213 1.60 7.80 -3.41
N ALA A 214 0.87 6.75 -3.03
CA ALA A 214 0.98 6.16 -1.69
C ALA A 214 2.25 5.32 -1.51
N ARG A 215 2.81 4.77 -2.59
CA ARG A 215 3.95 3.85 -2.51
C ARG A 215 4.76 3.84 -3.80
N LEU A 216 5.99 4.38 -3.74
CA LEU A 216 7.06 4.04 -4.67
C LEU A 216 8.11 3.26 -3.87
N ARG A 217 8.15 1.92 -4.00
CA ARG A 217 9.06 1.08 -3.20
C ARG A 217 10.49 1.04 -3.72
N GLU A 218 10.71 1.43 -4.95
CA GLU A 218 12.05 1.47 -5.56
C GLU A 218 12.18 2.77 -6.37
N PRO A 219 13.31 3.48 -6.29
CA PRO A 219 13.49 4.68 -7.07
C PRO A 219 13.55 4.30 -8.54
N VAL A 220 12.44 4.41 -9.24
CA VAL A 220 12.43 4.47 -10.70
C VAL A 220 12.82 5.91 -11.04
N THR A 221 14.12 6.18 -11.03
CA THR A 221 14.62 7.45 -11.52
C THR A 221 14.50 7.45 -13.04
N VAL A 222 13.50 8.14 -13.54
CA VAL A 222 13.49 8.55 -14.93
C VAL A 222 14.44 9.74 -15.01
N SER A 223 15.54 9.61 -15.76
CA SER A 223 16.35 10.77 -16.10
C SER A 223 15.50 11.69 -16.97
N PRO A 224 15.29 12.95 -16.60
CA PRO A 224 14.69 13.91 -17.50
C PRO A 224 15.69 14.16 -18.63
N ASN A 225 15.34 13.80 -19.84
CA ASN A 225 15.96 14.31 -21.05
C ASN A 225 15.31 15.63 -21.44
#